data_09214d8ff6fe906271186b6b6719e648
#
_entry.id   09214d8ff6fe906271186b6b6719e648
#
_cell.length_a   1.000
_cell.length_b   1.000
_cell.length_c   1.000
_cell.angle_alpha   90.00
_cell.angle_beta   90.00
_cell.angle_gamma   90.00
#
_symmetry.space_group_name_H-M   'P 1'
#
loop_
_entity.id
_entity.type
_entity.pdbx_description
1 polymer ?
#
loop_
_entity_poly.entity_id
_entity_poly.type
_entity_poly.pdbx_seq_one_letter_code
_entity_poly.pdbx_strand_id
1 'polypeptide(L)'
;MCIRDRIKDGQIDNIIRTAVKMGKSVITGIQMATVQAAQCFGLKHIGAVAPSYFADLLILNDLESIDIKDVYFRGKKIESNKIQVPTIHRKLLDSVLNSVNVDRLSAHDFYIEPKSDRCRIIKTIPQQLITDEEIANVDWNINNGINVKRDILKIAVIERHKHTGHIGLGFISGIGLKEGAICSSVSHDSHNIIVIGTNDDDMAAAVNHIIKLGGGICAVRNGNITADIPLPIGGLMSNADANEVVRQNKAFDEELQAMGIPHAAAPLMTMSFVSLAVIPNIKITTKGLIDVNNQKIISLYTN
;
A
#
# COMPACT_ATOMS: atom_id res chain seq x y z
N MET A 1 3.46 0.46 4.89
CA MET A 1 4.56 -0.04 5.74
C MET A 1 4.18 -1.42 6.26
N CYS A 2 5.02 -2.40 6.01
CA CYS A 2 4.62 -3.79 6.16
C CYS A 2 4.67 -4.27 7.61
N ILE A 3 3.53 -4.74 8.13
CA ILE A 3 3.44 -5.46 9.41
C ILE A 3 4.38 -6.66 9.44
N ARG A 4 4.65 -7.29 8.29
CA ARG A 4 5.63 -8.37 8.10
C ARG A 4 7.00 -8.02 8.67
N ASP A 5 7.53 -6.87 8.28
CA ASP A 5 8.89 -6.46 8.67
C ASP A 5 8.95 -6.19 10.17
N ARG A 6 7.90 -5.64 10.75
CA ARG A 6 7.82 -5.38 12.19
C ARG A 6 7.72 -6.64 13.03
N ILE A 7 7.03 -7.67 12.54
CA ILE A 7 6.94 -8.95 13.24
C ILE A 7 8.26 -9.71 13.13
N LYS A 8 8.91 -9.67 11.96
CA LYS A 8 10.17 -10.37 11.71
C LYS A 8 11.37 -9.68 12.36
N ASP A 9 11.51 -8.39 12.14
CA ASP A 9 12.72 -7.65 12.45
C ASP A 9 12.63 -6.88 13.78
N GLY A 10 11.43 -6.68 14.31
CA GLY A 10 11.12 -5.84 15.46
C GLY A 10 10.71 -4.42 15.05
N GLN A 11 10.48 -3.57 16.03
CA GLN A 11 10.02 -2.19 15.83
C GLN A 11 11.01 -1.18 16.42
N ILE A 12 10.69 -0.57 17.57
CA ILE A 12 11.55 0.43 18.21
C ILE A 12 12.84 -0.22 18.71
N ASP A 13 12.76 -1.43 19.22
CA ASP A 13 13.89 -2.26 19.61
C ASP A 13 14.87 -2.47 18.44
N ASN A 14 14.37 -2.77 17.26
CA ASN A 14 15.20 -2.92 16.06
C ASN A 14 15.82 -1.58 15.60
N ILE A 15 15.09 -0.48 15.73
CA ILE A 15 15.62 0.87 15.43
C ILE A 15 16.79 1.18 16.36
N ILE A 16 16.65 0.90 17.66
CA ILE A 16 17.75 1.12 18.63
C ILE A 16 18.92 0.20 18.32
N ARG A 17 18.70 -1.10 18.08
CA ARG A 17 19.76 -2.04 17.65
C ARG A 17 20.50 -1.55 16.42
N THR A 18 19.78 -1.01 15.45
CA THR A 18 20.39 -0.45 14.23
C THR A 18 21.23 0.78 14.54
N ALA A 19 20.73 1.70 15.35
CA ALA A 19 21.48 2.88 15.77
C ALA A 19 22.76 2.53 16.55
N VAL A 20 22.70 1.51 17.41
CA VAL A 20 23.87 1.00 18.15
C VAL A 20 24.91 0.42 17.19
N LYS A 21 24.50 -0.37 16.20
CA LYS A 21 25.40 -0.87 15.14
C LYS A 21 26.07 0.27 14.34
N MET A 22 25.40 1.42 14.24
CA MET A 22 25.96 2.62 13.61
C MET A 22 26.80 3.50 14.56
N GLY A 23 27.14 2.99 15.76
CA GLY A 23 28.03 3.65 16.72
C GLY A 23 27.34 4.56 17.73
N LYS A 24 26.01 4.53 17.87
CA LYS A 24 25.30 5.25 18.94
C LYS A 24 25.37 4.49 20.26
N SER A 25 25.46 5.22 21.39
CA SER A 25 25.31 4.61 22.71
C SER A 25 23.93 3.96 22.86
N VAL A 26 23.89 2.75 23.37
CA VAL A 26 22.64 2.04 23.67
C VAL A 26 21.77 2.81 24.67
N ILE A 27 22.38 3.41 25.70
CA ILE A 27 21.67 4.23 26.69
C ILE A 27 21.01 5.43 26.03
N THR A 28 21.75 6.13 25.16
CA THR A 28 21.17 7.24 24.40
C THR A 28 20.00 6.80 23.53
N GLY A 29 20.11 5.66 22.84
CA GLY A 29 19.03 5.09 22.03
C GLY A 29 17.78 4.78 22.85
N ILE A 30 17.95 4.18 24.03
CA ILE A 30 16.85 3.90 24.97
C ILE A 30 16.23 5.22 25.46
N GLN A 31 17.03 6.20 25.87
CA GLN A 31 16.52 7.51 26.33
C GLN A 31 15.71 8.22 25.24
N MET A 32 16.16 8.19 24.00
CA MET A 32 15.44 8.76 22.86
C MET A 32 14.08 8.10 22.63
N ALA A 33 14.01 6.80 22.82
CA ALA A 33 12.78 6.02 22.64
C ALA A 33 11.84 6.00 23.87
N THR A 34 12.27 6.53 24.99
CA THR A 34 11.54 6.50 26.26
C THR A 34 11.34 7.90 26.85
N VAL A 35 12.22 8.36 27.76
CA VAL A 35 12.03 9.61 28.50
C VAL A 35 12.02 10.84 27.59
N GLN A 36 12.87 10.90 26.56
CA GLN A 36 12.92 12.06 25.67
C GLN A 36 11.68 12.13 24.77
N ALA A 37 11.20 10.98 24.26
CA ALA A 37 9.95 10.92 23.54
C ALA A 37 8.77 11.36 24.42
N ALA A 38 8.70 10.85 25.68
CA ALA A 38 7.68 11.27 26.63
C ALA A 38 7.69 12.78 26.88
N GLN A 39 8.86 13.36 27.07
CA GLN A 39 9.03 14.81 27.26
C GLN A 39 8.60 15.60 26.02
N CYS A 40 9.00 15.16 24.83
CA CYS A 40 8.63 15.81 23.56
C CYS A 40 7.12 15.92 23.37
N PHE A 41 6.38 14.86 23.74
CA PHE A 41 4.91 14.83 23.61
C PHE A 41 4.18 15.28 24.88
N GLY A 42 4.88 15.78 25.90
CA GLY A 42 4.27 16.23 27.15
C GLY A 42 3.60 15.11 27.98
N LEU A 43 4.00 13.86 27.76
CA LEU A 43 3.46 12.70 28.48
C LEU A 43 4.06 12.62 29.87
N LYS A 44 3.20 12.46 30.89
CA LYS A 44 3.60 12.42 32.29
C LYS A 44 3.57 10.97 32.82
N HIS A 45 4.45 10.69 33.77
CA HIS A 45 4.51 9.41 34.47
C HIS A 45 4.81 8.17 33.61
N ILE A 46 5.47 8.36 32.46
CA ILE A 46 5.99 7.32 31.59
C ILE A 46 7.40 7.62 31.09
N GLY A 47 8.09 6.64 30.55
CA GLY A 47 9.40 6.77 29.90
C GLY A 47 10.59 6.65 30.86
N ALA A 48 10.37 6.42 32.15
CA ALA A 48 11.44 6.14 33.11
C ALA A 48 10.97 5.19 34.21
N VAL A 49 11.91 4.54 34.86
CA VAL A 49 11.68 3.74 36.09
C VAL A 49 11.86 4.70 37.28
N ALA A 50 10.77 5.25 37.77
CA ALA A 50 10.78 6.23 38.84
C ALA A 50 9.51 6.13 39.71
N PRO A 51 9.55 6.62 40.99
CA PRO A 51 8.35 6.68 41.81
C PRO A 51 7.21 7.43 41.12
N SER A 52 5.98 6.92 41.25
CA SER A 52 4.76 7.47 40.61
C SER A 52 4.69 7.35 39.10
N TYR A 53 5.64 6.68 38.45
CA TYR A 53 5.56 6.32 37.03
C TYR A 53 4.80 5.02 36.83
N PHE A 54 4.15 4.87 35.69
CA PHE A 54 3.53 3.62 35.33
C PHE A 54 4.60 2.53 35.15
N ALA A 55 4.31 1.34 35.65
CA ALA A 55 5.19 0.19 35.51
C ALA A 55 5.03 -0.47 34.13
N ASP A 56 5.34 0.30 33.09
CA ASP A 56 5.49 -0.14 31.70
C ASP A 56 6.98 -0.40 31.49
N LEU A 57 7.41 -1.67 31.63
CA LEU A 57 8.79 -2.05 31.81
C LEU A 57 9.20 -3.14 30.82
N LEU A 58 10.46 -3.12 30.41
CA LEU A 58 11.12 -4.22 29.72
C LEU A 58 12.20 -4.80 30.63
N ILE A 59 12.26 -6.11 30.74
CA ILE A 59 13.40 -6.83 31.32
C ILE A 59 14.24 -7.34 30.14
N LEU A 60 15.51 -6.99 30.12
CA LEU A 60 16.43 -7.42 29.09
C LEU A 60 17.34 -8.52 29.62
N ASN A 61 17.66 -9.52 28.79
CA ASN A 61 18.73 -10.47 29.03
C ASN A 61 20.08 -9.82 28.82
N ASP A 62 20.17 -8.99 27.78
CA ASP A 62 21.38 -8.27 27.40
C ASP A 62 21.05 -6.87 26.92
N LEU A 63 21.83 -5.90 27.40
CA LEU A 63 21.59 -4.49 27.12
C LEU A 63 22.10 -4.07 25.74
N GLU A 64 23.23 -4.62 25.27
CA GLU A 64 23.84 -4.21 24.02
C GLU A 64 23.04 -4.68 22.81
N SER A 65 22.56 -5.92 22.86
CA SER A 65 21.70 -6.49 21.82
C SER A 65 20.21 -6.14 21.98
N ILE A 66 19.84 -5.52 23.11
CA ILE A 66 18.42 -5.26 23.46
C ILE A 66 17.60 -6.57 23.36
N ASP A 67 18.11 -7.62 23.99
CA ASP A 67 17.42 -8.90 24.03
C ASP A 67 16.33 -8.86 25.10
N ILE A 68 15.06 -8.75 24.65
CA ILE A 68 13.90 -8.59 25.51
C ILE A 68 13.48 -9.94 26.07
N LYS A 69 13.61 -10.08 27.41
CA LYS A 69 13.16 -11.26 28.14
C LYS A 69 11.69 -11.19 28.52
N ASP A 70 11.29 -10.08 29.16
CA ASP A 70 9.94 -9.90 29.67
C ASP A 70 9.42 -8.50 29.38
N VAL A 71 8.11 -8.40 29.15
CA VAL A 71 7.37 -7.15 28.94
C VAL A 71 6.33 -7.01 30.03
N TYR A 72 6.29 -5.83 30.66
CA TYR A 72 5.26 -5.48 31.65
C TYR A 72 4.47 -4.27 31.18
N PHE A 73 3.16 -4.36 31.29
CA PHE A 73 2.23 -3.25 31.04
C PHE A 73 1.41 -2.98 32.29
N ARG A 74 1.49 -1.77 32.79
CA ARG A 74 0.84 -1.35 34.05
C ARG A 74 1.12 -2.35 35.19
N GLY A 75 2.35 -2.81 35.33
CA GLY A 75 2.79 -3.73 36.37
C GLY A 75 2.39 -5.20 36.17
N LYS A 76 1.72 -5.53 35.07
CA LYS A 76 1.33 -6.90 34.73
C LYS A 76 2.24 -7.45 33.65
N LYS A 77 2.82 -8.62 33.87
CA LYS A 77 3.60 -9.32 32.85
C LYS A 77 2.70 -9.68 31.66
N ILE A 78 3.14 -9.34 30.46
CA ILE A 78 2.46 -9.70 29.22
C ILE A 78 2.90 -11.09 28.80
N GLU A 79 1.92 -11.97 28.64
CA GLU A 79 2.11 -13.30 28.07
C GLU A 79 1.39 -13.33 26.73
N SER A 80 2.11 -13.61 25.65
CA SER A 80 1.61 -13.53 24.25
C SER A 80 0.36 -14.38 24.01
N ASN A 81 0.22 -15.51 24.75
CA ASN A 81 -0.92 -16.41 24.68
C ASN A 81 -2.13 -15.97 25.52
N LYS A 82 -1.99 -14.88 26.30
CA LYS A 82 -3.05 -14.35 27.19
C LYS A 82 -3.50 -12.94 26.81
N ILE A 83 -3.09 -12.44 25.64
CA ILE A 83 -3.54 -11.13 25.16
C ILE A 83 -5.03 -11.24 24.81
N GLN A 84 -5.87 -10.57 25.59
CA GLN A 84 -7.28 -10.45 25.29
C GLN A 84 -7.48 -9.35 24.23
N VAL A 85 -7.95 -9.75 23.05
CA VAL A 85 -8.39 -8.79 22.02
C VAL A 85 -9.71 -8.19 22.49
N PRO A 86 -9.84 -6.85 22.60
CA PRO A 86 -11.10 -6.25 23.00
C PRO A 86 -12.19 -6.59 21.99
N THR A 87 -13.37 -6.95 22.51
CA THR A 87 -14.54 -7.20 21.65
C THR A 87 -15.01 -5.88 21.04
N ILE A 88 -14.89 -5.77 19.72
CA ILE A 88 -15.39 -4.61 19.00
C ILE A 88 -16.92 -4.71 18.91
N HIS A 89 -17.63 -3.64 19.23
CA HIS A 89 -19.08 -3.58 19.08
C HIS A 89 -19.48 -3.81 17.61
N ARG A 90 -20.32 -4.81 17.36
CA ARG A 90 -20.75 -5.22 16.01
C ARG A 90 -21.26 -4.05 15.17
N LYS A 91 -22.07 -3.13 15.76
CA LYS A 91 -22.56 -1.93 15.07
C LYS A 91 -21.43 -1.01 14.56
N LEU A 92 -20.33 -0.90 15.31
CA LEU A 92 -19.18 -0.10 14.90
C LEU A 92 -18.42 -0.79 13.76
N LEU A 93 -18.27 -2.09 13.85
CA LEU A 93 -17.64 -2.87 12.78
C LEU A 93 -18.49 -2.80 11.49
N ASP A 94 -19.80 -3.01 11.59
CA ASP A 94 -20.72 -2.95 10.45
C ASP A 94 -20.69 -1.58 9.73
N SER A 95 -20.44 -0.48 10.45
CA SER A 95 -20.35 0.87 9.86
C SER A 95 -19.10 1.10 9.00
N VAL A 96 -18.07 0.29 9.15
CA VAL A 96 -16.80 0.40 8.40
C VAL A 96 -16.56 -0.75 7.42
N LEU A 97 -17.43 -1.77 7.46
CA LEU A 97 -17.47 -2.81 6.46
C LEU A 97 -18.27 -2.35 5.23
N ASN A 98 -18.08 -3.00 4.09
CA ASN A 98 -18.79 -2.71 2.84
C ASN A 98 -18.63 -1.25 2.36
N SER A 99 -17.42 -0.71 2.48
CA SER A 99 -17.09 0.66 2.06
C SER A 99 -16.77 0.78 0.56
N VAL A 100 -16.95 -0.29 -0.22
CA VAL A 100 -16.69 -0.31 -1.67
C VAL A 100 -18.04 -0.28 -2.40
N ASN A 101 -18.39 0.89 -2.94
CA ASN A 101 -19.65 1.17 -3.63
C ASN A 101 -19.41 1.27 -5.14
N VAL A 102 -19.12 0.14 -5.79
CA VAL A 102 -18.82 0.05 -7.21
C VAL A 102 -19.62 -1.09 -7.81
N ASP A 103 -20.23 -0.87 -8.97
CA ASP A 103 -20.85 -1.93 -9.75
C ASP A 103 -19.78 -2.86 -10.34
N ARG A 104 -20.20 -4.05 -10.70
CA ARG A 104 -19.33 -4.99 -11.39
C ARG A 104 -18.85 -4.41 -12.72
N LEU A 105 -17.53 -4.43 -12.93
CA LEU A 105 -16.91 -3.96 -14.16
C LEU A 105 -16.64 -5.10 -15.15
N SER A 106 -16.59 -4.75 -16.41
CA SER A 106 -16.19 -5.60 -17.53
C SER A 106 -14.89 -5.09 -18.17
N ALA A 107 -14.29 -5.85 -19.05
CA ALA A 107 -13.13 -5.40 -19.81
C ALA A 107 -13.41 -4.12 -20.62
N HIS A 108 -14.67 -3.91 -21.05
CA HIS A 108 -15.07 -2.72 -21.80
C HIS A 108 -14.93 -1.42 -21.00
N ASP A 109 -15.08 -1.47 -19.67
CA ASP A 109 -14.93 -0.30 -18.80
C ASP A 109 -13.48 0.23 -18.75
N PHE A 110 -12.52 -0.56 -19.23
CA PHE A 110 -11.10 -0.19 -19.37
C PHE A 110 -10.71 0.18 -20.80
N TYR A 111 -11.67 0.22 -21.73
CA TYR A 111 -11.41 0.58 -23.10
C TYR A 111 -11.05 2.07 -23.20
N ILE A 112 -9.93 2.37 -23.86
CA ILE A 112 -9.51 3.72 -24.19
C ILE A 112 -9.78 3.96 -25.69
N GLU A 113 -10.66 4.91 -25.98
CA GLU A 113 -10.96 5.27 -27.39
C GLU A 113 -9.75 5.91 -28.06
N PRO A 114 -9.21 5.36 -29.16
CA PRO A 114 -8.08 5.93 -29.88
C PRO A 114 -8.42 7.30 -30.49
N LYS A 115 -7.69 8.35 -30.09
CA LYS A 115 -7.82 9.70 -30.66
C LYS A 115 -6.51 10.22 -31.28
N SER A 116 -5.39 9.67 -30.85
CA SER A 116 -4.04 9.95 -31.35
C SER A 116 -3.14 8.78 -30.93
N ASP A 117 -2.15 8.46 -31.75
CA ASP A 117 -1.13 7.47 -31.38
C ASP A 117 -0.14 8.03 -30.35
N ARG A 118 -0.05 9.35 -30.24
CA ARG A 118 0.88 10.03 -29.36
C ARG A 118 0.23 10.27 -28.00
N CYS A 119 0.64 9.49 -26.99
CA CYS A 119 0.04 9.48 -25.66
C CYS A 119 1.03 9.89 -24.58
N ARG A 120 0.49 10.45 -23.49
CA ARG A 120 1.19 10.66 -22.22
C ARG A 120 1.21 9.37 -21.43
N ILE A 121 2.37 9.02 -20.91
CA ILE A 121 2.60 7.85 -20.08
C ILE A 121 3.15 8.35 -18.75
N ILE A 122 2.58 7.89 -17.64
CA ILE A 122 3.12 8.13 -16.31
C ILE A 122 4.36 7.26 -16.16
N LYS A 123 5.54 7.85 -16.13
CA LYS A 123 6.79 7.14 -15.92
C LYS A 123 7.14 7.12 -14.44
N THR A 124 7.16 5.94 -13.85
CA THR A 124 7.59 5.78 -12.46
C THR A 124 9.12 5.78 -12.36
N ILE A 125 9.62 6.32 -11.26
CA ILE A 125 11.06 6.34 -10.96
C ILE A 125 11.30 5.37 -9.80
N PRO A 126 12.17 4.38 -9.94
CA PRO A 126 12.42 3.41 -8.88
C PRO A 126 12.73 4.07 -7.54
N GLN A 127 12.07 3.60 -6.48
CA GLN A 127 12.21 4.08 -5.10
C GLN A 127 11.86 5.57 -4.89
N GLN A 128 11.14 6.20 -5.82
CA GLN A 128 10.67 7.57 -5.73
C GLN A 128 9.14 7.64 -5.73
N LEU A 129 8.59 8.68 -5.12
CA LEU A 129 7.15 8.99 -5.16
C LEU A 129 6.81 9.97 -6.30
N ILE A 130 7.80 10.69 -6.78
CA ILE A 130 7.68 11.54 -7.97
C ILE A 130 7.59 10.68 -9.22
N THR A 131 6.96 11.22 -10.24
CA THR A 131 6.82 10.57 -11.55
C THR A 131 7.20 11.54 -12.65
N ASP A 132 7.67 11.02 -13.77
CA ASP A 132 7.92 11.82 -14.97
C ASP A 132 6.80 11.64 -16.01
N GLU A 133 6.66 12.61 -16.90
CA GLU A 133 5.85 12.49 -18.10
C GLU A 133 6.73 11.95 -19.24
N GLU A 134 6.33 10.81 -19.79
CA GLU A 134 6.88 10.30 -21.04
C GLU A 134 5.83 10.43 -22.13
N ILE A 135 6.23 10.95 -23.30
CA ILE A 135 5.38 10.96 -24.48
C ILE A 135 5.84 9.85 -25.42
N ALA A 136 4.96 8.92 -25.73
CA ALA A 136 5.28 7.79 -26.59
C ALA A 136 4.17 7.50 -27.61
N ASN A 137 4.56 6.89 -28.73
CA ASN A 137 3.61 6.34 -29.67
C ASN A 137 3.08 5.01 -29.13
N VAL A 138 1.76 4.92 -29.05
CA VAL A 138 0.98 3.76 -28.62
C VAL A 138 0.40 3.11 -29.87
N ASP A 139 0.56 1.81 -30.00
CA ASP A 139 -0.05 1.03 -31.08
C ASP A 139 -1.39 0.46 -30.61
N TRP A 140 -2.47 1.07 -31.05
CA TRP A 140 -3.84 0.69 -30.67
C TRP A 140 -4.27 -0.68 -31.20
N ASN A 141 -3.60 -1.21 -32.22
CA ASN A 141 -3.85 -2.56 -32.73
C ASN A 141 -3.29 -3.63 -31.80
N ILE A 142 -2.41 -3.28 -30.90
CA ILE A 142 -1.83 -4.19 -29.92
C ILE A 142 -2.54 -3.97 -28.59
N ASN A 143 -3.41 -4.90 -28.20
CA ASN A 143 -4.04 -5.01 -26.90
C ASN A 143 -4.50 -3.65 -26.32
N ASN A 144 -5.25 -2.88 -27.11
CA ASN A 144 -5.75 -1.55 -26.77
C ASN A 144 -4.66 -0.62 -26.21
N GLY A 145 -3.51 -0.56 -26.90
CA GLY A 145 -2.40 0.33 -26.60
C GLY A 145 -1.39 -0.20 -25.58
N ILE A 146 -1.63 -1.33 -24.96
CA ILE A 146 -0.70 -1.94 -24.01
C ILE A 146 0.46 -2.59 -24.75
N ASN A 147 1.69 -2.27 -24.34
CA ASN A 147 2.90 -2.87 -24.88
C ASN A 147 3.84 -3.34 -23.77
N VAL A 148 3.67 -4.58 -23.35
CA VAL A 148 4.44 -5.19 -22.24
C VAL A 148 5.95 -5.21 -22.50
N LYS A 149 6.38 -5.34 -23.78
CA LYS A 149 7.80 -5.34 -24.14
C LYS A 149 8.46 -3.99 -23.89
N ARG A 150 7.70 -2.90 -24.04
CA ARG A 150 8.14 -1.53 -23.75
C ARG A 150 7.78 -1.07 -22.35
N ASP A 151 7.22 -1.96 -21.51
CA ASP A 151 6.67 -1.66 -20.19
C ASP A 151 5.60 -0.55 -20.22
N ILE A 152 4.82 -0.46 -21.29
CA ILE A 152 3.66 0.42 -21.40
C ILE A 152 2.45 -0.39 -20.98
N LEU A 153 1.97 -0.14 -19.76
CA LEU A 153 0.86 -0.84 -19.15
C LEU A 153 -0.34 0.08 -19.00
N LYS A 154 -1.54 -0.48 -18.90
CA LYS A 154 -2.72 0.30 -18.58
C LYS A 154 -2.86 0.51 -17.09
N ILE A 155 -3.30 1.69 -16.69
CA ILE A 155 -3.66 2.04 -15.31
C ILE A 155 -5.06 2.62 -15.27
N ALA A 156 -5.81 2.25 -14.23
CA ALA A 156 -7.12 2.84 -13.97
C ALA A 156 -7.29 3.21 -12.50
N VAL A 157 -8.05 4.29 -12.24
CA VAL A 157 -8.48 4.69 -10.89
C VAL A 157 -10.00 4.77 -10.89
N ILE A 158 -10.64 3.93 -10.08
CA ILE A 158 -12.08 3.75 -10.01
C ILE A 158 -12.61 4.36 -8.72
N GLU A 159 -13.58 5.26 -8.82
CA GLU A 159 -14.26 5.86 -7.67
C GLU A 159 -15.06 4.79 -6.91
N ARG A 160 -14.84 4.68 -5.58
CA ARG A 160 -15.45 3.61 -4.79
C ARG A 160 -16.31 4.06 -3.61
N HIS A 161 -16.46 5.36 -3.38
CA HIS A 161 -17.13 5.88 -2.18
C HIS A 161 -18.58 6.29 -2.46
N LYS A 162 -18.81 7.00 -3.56
CA LYS A 162 -20.08 7.71 -3.86
C LYS A 162 -20.88 7.06 -4.98
N HIS A 163 -20.41 5.91 -5.52
CA HIS A 163 -21.07 5.22 -6.62
C HIS A 163 -21.30 6.11 -7.84
N THR A 164 -20.26 6.90 -8.21
CA THR A 164 -20.37 7.84 -9.34
C THR A 164 -20.13 7.20 -10.69
N GLY A 165 -19.57 5.99 -10.73
CA GLY A 165 -19.14 5.33 -11.97
C GLY A 165 -17.92 5.97 -12.65
N HIS A 166 -17.25 6.93 -12.01
CA HIS A 166 -16.08 7.57 -12.60
C HIS A 166 -14.88 6.64 -12.60
N ILE A 167 -14.27 6.49 -13.78
CA ILE A 167 -13.05 5.73 -14.01
C ILE A 167 -12.07 6.61 -14.78
N GLY A 168 -10.94 6.93 -14.18
CA GLY A 168 -9.83 7.58 -14.87
C GLY A 168 -8.91 6.53 -15.49
N LEU A 169 -8.64 6.65 -16.79
CA LEU A 169 -7.81 5.73 -17.57
C LEU A 169 -6.53 6.40 -18.05
N GLY A 170 -5.45 5.65 -18.14
CA GLY A 170 -4.17 6.11 -18.63
C GLY A 170 -3.17 4.99 -18.88
N PHE A 171 -1.94 5.39 -19.20
CA PHE A 171 -0.81 4.48 -19.34
C PHE A 171 0.27 4.78 -18.30
N ILE A 172 0.99 3.73 -17.89
CA ILE A 172 2.07 3.79 -16.91
C ILE A 172 3.25 2.95 -17.38
N SER A 173 4.47 3.36 -17.05
CA SER A 173 5.71 2.62 -17.29
C SER A 173 6.60 2.59 -16.04
N GLY A 174 7.57 1.70 -15.99
CA GLY A 174 8.49 1.52 -14.86
C GLY A 174 7.98 0.54 -13.80
N ILE A 175 6.93 -0.23 -14.11
CA ILE A 175 6.37 -1.25 -13.19
C ILE A 175 7.03 -2.62 -13.38
N GLY A 176 7.27 -3.01 -14.63
CA GLY A 176 7.89 -4.27 -15.00
C GLY A 176 6.96 -5.47 -15.04
N LEU A 177 5.64 -5.28 -14.91
CA LEU A 177 4.62 -6.34 -14.99
C LEU A 177 4.63 -6.97 -16.39
N LYS A 178 4.75 -8.31 -16.47
CA LYS A 178 4.84 -9.04 -17.74
C LYS A 178 3.54 -9.72 -18.13
N GLU A 179 2.69 -10.06 -17.17
CA GLU A 179 1.39 -10.67 -17.39
C GLU A 179 0.43 -10.35 -16.26
N GLY A 180 -0.88 -10.36 -16.52
CA GLY A 180 -1.93 -10.22 -15.52
C GLY A 180 -2.20 -8.77 -15.10
N ALA A 181 -2.76 -8.62 -13.91
CA ALA A 181 -3.09 -7.34 -13.29
C ALA A 181 -2.86 -7.35 -11.79
N ILE A 182 -2.52 -6.20 -11.22
CA ILE A 182 -2.44 -5.93 -9.79
C ILE A 182 -3.42 -4.83 -9.42
N CYS A 183 -4.13 -5.00 -8.30
CA CYS A 183 -5.17 -4.09 -7.88
C CYS A 183 -5.09 -3.80 -6.38
N SER A 184 -5.43 -2.58 -5.96
CA SER A 184 -5.45 -2.16 -4.56
C SER A 184 -6.54 -1.15 -4.27
N SER A 185 -7.18 -1.24 -3.10
CA SER A 185 -8.04 -0.19 -2.53
C SER A 185 -7.26 0.80 -1.65
N VAL A 186 -5.94 0.61 -1.51
CA VAL A 186 -5.05 1.52 -0.77
C VAL A 186 -4.38 2.46 -1.76
N SER A 187 -4.90 3.69 -1.88
CA SER A 187 -4.48 4.68 -2.87
C SER A 187 -4.58 6.09 -2.28
N HIS A 188 -3.47 6.65 -1.90
CA HIS A 188 -3.41 7.95 -1.19
C HIS A 188 -3.89 9.12 -2.05
N ASP A 189 -4.61 10.11 -1.46
CA ASP A 189 -5.28 10.09 -0.14
C ASP A 189 -6.74 9.64 -0.24
N SER A 190 -7.26 9.59 -1.48
CA SER A 190 -8.67 9.33 -1.77
C SER A 190 -9.07 7.88 -1.49
N HIS A 191 -8.11 6.96 -1.47
CA HIS A 191 -8.33 5.52 -1.32
C HIS A 191 -9.37 4.95 -2.30
N ASN A 192 -9.36 5.45 -3.53
CA ASN A 192 -10.07 4.85 -4.64
C ASN A 192 -9.41 3.54 -5.06
N ILE A 193 -10.13 2.69 -5.80
CA ILE A 193 -9.51 1.47 -6.33
C ILE A 193 -8.55 1.87 -7.46
N ILE A 194 -7.34 1.33 -7.40
CA ILE A 194 -6.33 1.49 -8.44
C ILE A 194 -5.95 0.12 -8.99
N VAL A 195 -5.84 0.01 -10.30
CA VAL A 195 -5.46 -1.23 -10.99
C VAL A 195 -4.46 -0.94 -12.10
N ILE A 196 -3.45 -1.79 -12.22
CA ILE A 196 -2.48 -1.77 -13.32
C ILE A 196 -2.49 -3.16 -13.95
N GLY A 197 -2.56 -3.22 -15.28
CA GLY A 197 -2.66 -4.50 -15.96
C GLY A 197 -2.03 -4.54 -17.34
N THR A 198 -1.80 -5.75 -17.78
CA THR A 198 -1.31 -6.09 -19.14
C THR A 198 -2.45 -6.41 -20.11
N ASN A 199 -3.69 -6.51 -19.62
CA ASN A 199 -4.92 -6.70 -20.41
C ASN A 199 -6.15 -6.28 -19.60
N ASP A 200 -7.23 -5.94 -20.30
CA ASP A 200 -8.45 -5.41 -19.70
C ASP A 200 -9.27 -6.46 -18.95
N ASP A 201 -9.20 -7.74 -19.35
CA ASP A 201 -9.92 -8.84 -18.69
C ASP A 201 -9.38 -9.11 -17.29
N ASP A 202 -8.05 -9.19 -17.13
CA ASP A 202 -7.43 -9.37 -15.82
C ASP A 202 -7.61 -8.12 -14.92
N MET A 203 -7.65 -6.91 -15.51
CA MET A 203 -7.97 -5.68 -14.76
C MET A 203 -9.40 -5.74 -14.22
N ALA A 204 -10.37 -6.13 -15.04
CA ALA A 204 -11.77 -6.30 -14.64
C ALA A 204 -11.91 -7.38 -13.54
N ALA A 205 -11.25 -8.52 -13.71
CA ALA A 205 -11.25 -9.60 -12.73
C ALA A 205 -10.68 -9.13 -11.39
N ALA A 206 -9.56 -8.39 -11.40
CA ALA A 206 -8.91 -7.87 -10.20
C ALA A 206 -9.81 -6.87 -9.45
N VAL A 207 -10.40 -5.90 -10.15
CA VAL A 207 -11.30 -4.91 -9.54
C VAL A 207 -12.54 -5.59 -8.96
N ASN A 208 -13.15 -6.52 -9.70
CA ASN A 208 -14.33 -7.26 -9.23
C ASN A 208 -14.02 -8.11 -7.98
N HIS A 209 -12.81 -8.64 -7.88
CA HIS A 209 -12.37 -9.33 -6.66
C HIS A 209 -12.28 -8.38 -5.47
N ILE A 210 -11.69 -7.20 -5.63
CA ILE A 210 -11.62 -6.16 -4.59
C ILE A 210 -13.02 -5.71 -4.16
N ILE A 211 -13.95 -5.55 -5.10
CA ILE A 211 -15.35 -5.23 -4.80
C ILE A 211 -15.96 -6.32 -3.91
N LYS A 212 -15.78 -7.60 -4.28
CA LYS A 212 -16.31 -8.75 -3.52
C LYS A 212 -15.71 -8.84 -2.11
N LEU A 213 -14.44 -8.48 -1.92
CA LEU A 213 -13.78 -8.49 -0.62
C LEU A 213 -14.18 -7.30 0.27
N GLY A 214 -14.84 -6.27 -0.26
CA GLY A 214 -15.07 -5.02 0.43
C GLY A 214 -13.80 -4.16 0.61
N GLY A 215 -12.77 -4.44 -0.18
CA GLY A 215 -11.45 -3.81 -0.18
C GLY A 215 -10.32 -4.81 -0.03
N GLY A 216 -9.13 -4.46 -0.50
CA GLY A 216 -7.98 -5.36 -0.45
C GLY A 216 -6.90 -5.02 -1.46
N ILE A 217 -5.98 -5.95 -1.59
CA ILE A 217 -4.93 -5.97 -2.61
C ILE A 217 -5.00 -7.33 -3.28
N CYS A 218 -4.88 -7.40 -4.60
CA CYS A 218 -4.84 -8.69 -5.29
C CYS A 218 -3.97 -8.67 -6.55
N ALA A 219 -3.54 -9.86 -6.94
CA ALA A 219 -2.89 -10.19 -8.19
C ALA A 219 -3.75 -11.19 -8.97
N VAL A 220 -3.84 -10.99 -10.28
CA VAL A 220 -4.66 -11.80 -11.19
C VAL A 220 -3.84 -12.19 -12.39
N ARG A 221 -3.91 -13.45 -12.80
CA ARG A 221 -3.36 -13.95 -14.06
C ARG A 221 -4.38 -14.83 -14.80
N ASN A 222 -4.60 -14.53 -16.07
CA ASN A 222 -5.50 -15.32 -16.92
C ASN A 222 -6.88 -15.52 -16.28
N GLY A 223 -7.46 -14.46 -15.72
CA GLY A 223 -8.75 -14.44 -15.04
C GLY A 223 -8.79 -15.09 -13.66
N ASN A 224 -7.67 -15.64 -13.17
CA ASN A 224 -7.59 -16.30 -11.86
C ASN A 224 -6.91 -15.42 -10.83
N ILE A 225 -7.50 -15.33 -9.63
CA ILE A 225 -6.87 -14.68 -8.48
C ILE A 225 -5.72 -15.56 -8.01
N THR A 226 -4.50 -15.07 -8.09
CA THR A 226 -3.29 -15.84 -7.74
C THR A 226 -2.77 -15.50 -6.35
N ALA A 227 -3.02 -14.26 -5.88
CA ALA A 227 -2.75 -13.88 -4.50
C ALA A 227 -3.68 -12.73 -4.09
N ASP A 228 -4.07 -12.67 -2.81
CA ASP A 228 -4.82 -11.55 -2.27
C ASP A 228 -4.50 -11.25 -0.80
N ILE A 229 -4.85 -10.04 -0.38
CA ILE A 229 -4.79 -9.55 0.99
C ILE A 229 -6.10 -8.81 1.25
N PRO A 230 -7.10 -9.45 1.88
CA PRO A 230 -8.37 -8.83 2.19
C PRO A 230 -8.22 -7.69 3.20
N LEU A 231 -8.84 -6.54 2.91
CA LEU A 231 -8.85 -5.34 3.76
C LEU A 231 -10.29 -4.83 3.93
N PRO A 232 -11.19 -5.62 4.55
CA PRO A 232 -12.63 -5.31 4.58
C PRO A 232 -12.98 -4.11 5.46
N ILE A 233 -12.10 -3.71 6.39
CA ILE A 233 -12.34 -2.59 7.29
C ILE A 233 -11.97 -1.29 6.59
N GLY A 234 -12.98 -0.55 6.14
CA GLY A 234 -12.81 0.70 5.39
C GLY A 234 -12.14 0.53 4.01
N GLY A 235 -11.94 -0.70 3.55
CA GLY A 235 -11.12 -1.01 2.37
C GLY A 235 -9.62 -0.83 2.59
N LEU A 236 -9.15 -0.74 3.86
CA LEU A 236 -7.78 -0.32 4.21
C LEU A 236 -7.11 -1.23 5.25
N MET A 237 -7.89 -1.91 6.07
CA MET A 237 -7.35 -2.72 7.18
C MET A 237 -7.90 -4.14 7.15
N SER A 238 -7.03 -5.10 7.45
CA SER A 238 -7.40 -6.49 7.60
C SER A 238 -8.09 -6.73 8.95
N ASN A 239 -9.02 -7.67 8.98
CA ASN A 239 -9.60 -8.23 10.20
C ASN A 239 -8.99 -9.59 10.58
N ALA A 240 -7.99 -10.05 9.82
CA ALA A 240 -7.22 -11.25 10.13
C ALA A 240 -6.17 -10.98 11.21
N ASP A 241 -5.67 -12.05 11.84
CA ASP A 241 -4.53 -11.90 12.74
C ASP A 241 -3.24 -11.52 12.02
N ALA A 242 -2.26 -10.99 12.76
CA ALA A 242 -1.05 -10.45 12.19
C ALA A 242 -0.20 -11.50 11.46
N ASN A 243 -0.18 -12.76 11.91
CA ASN A 243 0.59 -13.83 11.26
C ASN A 243 -0.04 -14.21 9.90
N GLU A 244 -1.37 -14.23 9.85
CA GLU A 244 -2.10 -14.46 8.59
C GLU A 244 -1.80 -13.34 7.59
N VAL A 245 -1.85 -12.07 8.01
CA VAL A 245 -1.50 -10.94 7.14
C VAL A 245 -0.04 -11.04 6.66
N VAL A 246 0.88 -11.47 7.51
CA VAL A 246 2.29 -11.70 7.13
C VAL A 246 2.40 -12.79 6.07
N ARG A 247 1.66 -13.90 6.24
CA ARG A 247 1.63 -15.00 5.27
C ARG A 247 1.09 -14.54 3.92
N GLN A 248 -0.02 -13.81 3.93
CA GLN A 248 -0.63 -13.26 2.71
C GLN A 248 0.30 -12.28 2.00
N ASN A 249 0.96 -11.38 2.73
CA ASN A 249 1.94 -10.45 2.13
C ASN A 249 3.10 -11.20 1.48
N LYS A 250 3.61 -12.26 2.12
CA LYS A 250 4.69 -13.07 1.56
C LYS A 250 4.26 -13.74 0.26
N ALA A 251 3.09 -14.40 0.25
CA ALA A 251 2.55 -15.03 -0.94
C ALA A 251 2.32 -14.02 -2.07
N PHE A 252 1.85 -12.82 -1.74
CA PHE A 252 1.67 -11.74 -2.70
C PHE A 252 3.01 -11.27 -3.29
N ASP A 253 4.04 -11.07 -2.47
CA ASP A 253 5.37 -10.69 -2.93
C ASP A 253 5.98 -11.76 -3.88
N GLU A 254 5.79 -13.04 -3.56
CA GLU A 254 6.25 -14.16 -4.40
C GLU A 254 5.51 -14.16 -5.75
N GLU A 255 4.21 -13.90 -5.74
CA GLU A 255 3.41 -13.80 -6.96
C GLU A 255 3.83 -12.60 -7.83
N LEU A 256 4.07 -11.44 -7.25
CA LEU A 256 4.57 -10.27 -8.00
C LEU A 256 5.87 -10.57 -8.75
N GLN A 257 6.78 -11.32 -8.12
CA GLN A 257 8.03 -11.75 -8.77
C GLN A 257 7.75 -12.73 -9.92
N ALA A 258 6.82 -13.67 -9.73
CA ALA A 258 6.39 -14.59 -10.79
C ALA A 258 5.76 -13.86 -11.98
N MET A 259 5.05 -12.74 -11.72
CA MET A 259 4.49 -11.85 -12.74
C MET A 259 5.52 -10.93 -13.40
N GLY A 260 6.80 -11.02 -13.03
CA GLY A 260 7.92 -10.29 -13.63
C GLY A 260 8.27 -8.96 -12.95
N ILE A 261 7.61 -8.58 -11.85
CA ILE A 261 7.90 -7.34 -11.13
C ILE A 261 9.15 -7.54 -10.27
N PRO A 262 10.20 -6.71 -10.43
CA PRO A 262 11.39 -6.81 -9.60
C PRO A 262 11.09 -6.54 -8.13
N HIS A 263 11.70 -7.29 -7.21
CA HIS A 263 11.52 -7.12 -5.76
C HIS A 263 11.78 -5.67 -5.29
N ALA A 264 12.73 -4.99 -5.92
CA ALA A 264 13.08 -3.60 -5.61
C ALA A 264 12.07 -2.55 -6.14
N ALA A 265 11.11 -2.94 -6.97
CA ALA A 265 10.18 -2.00 -7.61
C ALA A 265 9.13 -1.43 -6.64
N ALA A 266 8.92 -2.07 -5.47
CA ALA A 266 7.93 -1.68 -4.46
C ALA A 266 6.57 -1.27 -5.09
N PRO A 267 5.94 -2.13 -5.92
CA PRO A 267 4.82 -1.74 -6.77
C PRO A 267 3.60 -1.26 -5.98
N LEU A 268 3.35 -1.80 -4.80
CA LEU A 268 2.26 -1.35 -3.93
C LEU A 268 2.45 0.09 -3.45
N MET A 269 3.69 0.49 -3.15
CA MET A 269 3.98 1.88 -2.79
C MET A 269 3.78 2.79 -4.00
N THR A 270 4.31 2.42 -5.15
CA THR A 270 4.12 3.16 -6.41
C THR A 270 2.63 3.32 -6.73
N MET A 271 1.84 2.25 -6.69
CA MET A 271 0.39 2.30 -6.89
C MET A 271 -0.31 3.23 -5.89
N SER A 272 0.06 3.15 -4.62
CA SER A 272 -0.56 3.97 -3.57
C SER A 272 -0.33 5.47 -3.77
N PHE A 273 0.76 5.89 -4.41
CA PHE A 273 1.12 7.29 -4.56
C PHE A 273 0.98 7.85 -5.98
N VAL A 274 0.79 6.99 -6.99
CA VAL A 274 0.62 7.46 -8.39
C VAL A 274 -0.70 8.21 -8.59
N SER A 275 -1.68 8.03 -7.68
CA SER A 275 -2.96 8.76 -7.68
C SER A 275 -2.97 9.97 -6.73
N LEU A 276 -1.86 10.26 -6.05
CA LEU A 276 -1.76 11.40 -5.14
C LEU A 276 -1.39 12.68 -5.87
N ALA A 277 -2.40 13.47 -6.23
CA ALA A 277 -2.29 14.66 -7.08
C ALA A 277 -1.67 15.89 -6.37
N VAL A 278 -0.79 15.67 -5.39
CA VAL A 278 0.02 16.71 -4.71
C VAL A 278 1.52 16.43 -4.79
N ILE A 279 1.91 15.26 -5.34
CA ILE A 279 3.31 14.92 -5.59
C ILE A 279 3.59 15.05 -7.08
N PRO A 280 4.62 15.83 -7.51
CA PRO A 280 4.95 16.03 -8.93
C PRO A 280 5.34 14.72 -9.64
N ASN A 281 5.29 14.66 -11.00
CA ASN A 281 4.84 15.70 -11.91
C ASN A 281 3.45 15.37 -12.46
N ILE A 282 3.28 14.19 -13.07
CA ILE A 282 2.02 13.71 -13.65
C ILE A 282 1.44 12.59 -12.80
N LYS A 283 0.15 12.67 -12.53
CA LYS A 283 -0.61 11.70 -11.72
C LYS A 283 -1.90 11.32 -12.42
N ILE A 284 -2.62 10.36 -11.83
CA ILE A 284 -3.93 9.93 -12.33
C ILE A 284 -4.94 9.91 -11.18
N THR A 285 -6.15 10.37 -11.46
CA THR A 285 -7.30 10.30 -10.53
C THR A 285 -8.51 9.71 -11.25
N THR A 286 -9.63 9.58 -10.57
CA THR A 286 -10.91 9.17 -11.19
C THR A 286 -11.37 10.11 -12.32
N LYS A 287 -10.76 11.28 -12.48
CA LYS A 287 -11.04 12.26 -13.55
C LYS A 287 -10.02 12.22 -14.71
N GLY A 288 -9.09 11.26 -14.69
CA GLY A 288 -8.02 11.13 -15.68
C GLY A 288 -6.69 11.70 -15.20
N LEU A 289 -5.81 12.01 -16.15
CA LEU A 289 -4.46 12.50 -15.87
C LEU A 289 -4.47 13.92 -15.30
N ILE A 290 -3.53 14.19 -14.41
CA ILE A 290 -3.33 15.51 -13.79
C ILE A 290 -1.87 15.92 -13.92
N ASP A 291 -1.66 17.12 -14.46
CA ASP A 291 -0.43 17.88 -14.29
C ASP A 291 -0.47 18.52 -12.89
N VAL A 292 0.29 17.95 -11.98
CA VAL A 292 0.29 18.39 -10.57
C VAL A 292 0.93 19.77 -10.43
N ASN A 293 1.96 20.08 -11.22
CA ASN A 293 2.66 21.35 -11.12
C ASN A 293 1.76 22.53 -11.49
N ASN A 294 0.87 22.33 -12.48
CA ASN A 294 -0.09 23.33 -12.95
C ASN A 294 -1.49 23.14 -12.36
N GLN A 295 -1.72 22.08 -11.54
CA GLN A 295 -3.00 21.73 -10.93
C GLN A 295 -4.15 21.62 -11.95
N LYS A 296 -3.90 20.98 -13.09
CA LYS A 296 -4.84 20.86 -14.21
C LYS A 296 -5.04 19.41 -14.64
N ILE A 297 -6.29 19.07 -14.94
CA ILE A 297 -6.59 17.84 -15.67
C ILE A 297 -6.07 18.03 -17.10
N ILE A 298 -5.33 17.04 -17.59
CA ILE A 298 -4.72 17.05 -18.92
C ILE A 298 -5.21 15.88 -19.76
N SER A 299 -5.18 16.06 -21.08
CA SER A 299 -5.54 14.99 -22.03
C SER A 299 -4.50 13.86 -21.96
N LEU A 300 -4.97 12.62 -22.14
CA LEU A 300 -4.09 11.48 -22.40
C LEU A 300 -3.29 11.68 -23.69
N TYR A 301 -3.90 12.35 -24.68
CA TYR A 301 -3.33 12.54 -26.01
C TYR A 301 -2.53 13.84 -26.09
N THR A 302 -1.45 13.80 -26.88
CA THR A 302 -0.69 14.99 -27.28
C THR A 302 -0.82 15.23 -28.79
N ASN A 303 -0.74 16.47 -29.17
CA ASN A 303 -0.66 16.86 -30.58
C ASN A 303 0.68 16.45 -31.20
#